data_643f956b893b0d870eb5654d474f0db1
#
_entry.id   643f956b893b0d870eb5654d474f0db1
#
_cell.length_a   1.000
_cell.length_b   1.000
_cell.length_c   1.000
_cell.angle_alpha   90.00
_cell.angle_beta   90.00
_cell.angle_gamma   90.00
#
_symmetry.space_group_name_H-M   'P 1'
#
loop_
_entity.id
_entity.type
_entity.pdbx_description
1 polymer ?
#
loop_
_entity_poly.entity_id
_entity_poly.type
_entity_poly.pdbx_seq_one_letter_code
_entity_poly.pdbx_strand_id
1 'polypeptide(L)'
;MADALTIGEVAARSGVATSALRFYEAGGLIASERTGSGHRRYPRSVLRLVAFIVFAQKVGLSLDEIRRELSKLPRNRAPERADWARLSASWTARIDERIAELERMKAGLTECIGCGCLSLDRCQFANPGDRAARRGAGPRYWISRIRSMTRRSWRATS
;
A
#
# COMPACT_ATOMS: atom_id res chain seq x y z
N MET A 1 -17.34 -28.17 -12.93
CA MET A 1 -17.91 -26.89 -12.48
C MET A 1 -18.15 -26.80 -10.95
N ALA A 2 -17.61 -27.70 -10.15
CA ALA A 2 -17.89 -27.80 -8.71
C ALA A 2 -17.07 -26.85 -7.81
N ASP A 3 -16.29 -25.92 -8.36
CA ASP A 3 -15.34 -25.13 -7.57
C ASP A 3 -15.46 -23.59 -7.74
N ALA A 4 -16.62 -23.13 -8.23
CA ALA A 4 -16.92 -21.72 -8.42
C ALA A 4 -17.71 -21.14 -7.24
N LEU A 5 -17.25 -20.04 -6.67
CA LEU A 5 -17.78 -19.40 -5.47
C LEU A 5 -18.78 -18.29 -5.81
N THR A 6 -19.78 -18.10 -4.96
CA THR A 6 -20.60 -16.90 -4.95
C THR A 6 -19.82 -15.72 -4.35
N ILE A 7 -20.27 -14.49 -4.58
CA ILE A 7 -19.65 -13.30 -3.97
C ILE A 7 -19.70 -13.35 -2.42
N GLY A 8 -20.77 -13.92 -1.86
CA GLY A 8 -20.91 -14.11 -0.42
C GLY A 8 -19.88 -15.07 0.15
N GLU A 9 -19.63 -16.19 -0.54
CA GLU A 9 -18.60 -17.15 -0.14
C GLU A 9 -17.18 -16.57 -0.28
N VAL A 10 -16.92 -15.76 -1.32
CA VAL A 10 -15.65 -15.03 -1.44
C VAL A 10 -15.50 -14.05 -0.29
N ALA A 11 -16.54 -13.28 0.05
CA ALA A 11 -16.52 -12.33 1.16
C ALA A 11 -16.26 -13.03 2.50
N ALA A 12 -17.01 -14.08 2.79
CA ALA A 12 -16.86 -14.84 4.03
C ALA A 12 -15.46 -15.44 4.21
N ARG A 13 -14.84 -15.91 3.11
CA ARG A 13 -13.51 -16.55 3.14
C ARG A 13 -12.35 -15.57 3.12
N SER A 14 -12.53 -14.39 2.49
CA SER A 14 -11.47 -13.37 2.36
C SER A 14 -11.51 -12.32 3.46
N GLY A 15 -12.62 -12.21 4.18
CA GLY A 15 -12.86 -11.11 5.14
C GLY A 15 -13.12 -9.75 4.47
N VAL A 16 -13.31 -9.73 3.16
CA VAL A 16 -13.53 -8.49 2.38
C VAL A 16 -15.03 -8.30 2.13
N ALA A 17 -15.55 -7.10 2.38
CA ALA A 17 -16.95 -6.80 2.15
C ALA A 17 -17.35 -7.01 0.68
N THR A 18 -18.59 -7.46 0.44
CA THR A 18 -19.11 -7.70 -0.91
C THR A 18 -19.11 -6.45 -1.78
N SER A 19 -19.28 -5.26 -1.18
CA SER A 19 -19.18 -3.97 -1.87
C SER A 19 -17.77 -3.72 -2.42
N ALA A 20 -16.73 -4.01 -1.62
CA ALA A 20 -15.33 -3.90 -2.05
C ALA A 20 -15.00 -4.92 -3.15
N LEU A 21 -15.51 -6.15 -3.04
CA LEU A 21 -15.34 -7.15 -4.10
C LEU A 21 -15.99 -6.72 -5.41
N ARG A 22 -17.17 -6.11 -5.38
CA ARG A 22 -17.83 -5.53 -6.56
C ARG A 22 -17.01 -4.40 -7.16
N PHE A 23 -16.41 -3.58 -6.30
CA PHE A 23 -15.53 -2.50 -6.74
C PHE A 23 -14.26 -3.03 -7.40
N TYR A 24 -13.65 -4.09 -6.85
CA TYR A 24 -12.52 -4.77 -7.48
C TYR A 24 -12.88 -5.39 -8.83
N GLU A 25 -14.08 -5.97 -8.95
CA GLU A 25 -14.58 -6.50 -10.22
C GLU A 25 -14.79 -5.40 -11.25
N ALA A 26 -15.49 -4.31 -10.88
CA ALA A 26 -15.70 -3.15 -11.74
C ALA A 26 -14.37 -2.51 -12.19
N GLY A 27 -13.35 -2.54 -11.32
CA GLY A 27 -12.01 -2.09 -11.62
C GLY A 27 -11.15 -3.08 -12.41
N GLY A 28 -11.67 -4.27 -12.78
CA GLY A 28 -10.93 -5.28 -13.53
C GLY A 28 -9.81 -5.96 -12.75
N LEU A 29 -9.81 -5.87 -11.41
CA LEU A 29 -8.83 -6.53 -10.54
C LEU A 29 -9.17 -8.01 -10.31
N ILE A 30 -10.45 -8.34 -10.29
CA ILE A 30 -10.98 -9.71 -10.25
C ILE A 30 -12.04 -9.87 -11.33
N ALA A 31 -12.31 -11.12 -11.73
CA ALA A 31 -13.32 -11.43 -12.72
C ALA A 31 -14.27 -12.52 -12.22
N SER A 32 -15.53 -12.43 -12.64
CA SER A 32 -16.53 -13.47 -12.46
C SER A 32 -17.00 -13.99 -13.80
N GLU A 33 -17.46 -15.21 -13.81
CA GLU A 33 -18.21 -15.82 -14.93
C GLU A 33 -19.70 -15.77 -14.59
N ARG A 34 -20.57 -15.67 -15.60
CA ARG A 34 -22.01 -15.78 -15.42
C ARG A 34 -22.45 -17.22 -15.69
N THR A 35 -23.22 -17.77 -14.79
CA THR A 35 -23.91 -19.04 -15.05
C THR A 35 -25.02 -18.85 -16.10
N GLY A 36 -25.53 -19.94 -16.67
CA GLY A 36 -26.70 -19.87 -17.55
C GLY A 36 -27.94 -19.22 -16.94
N SER A 37 -28.05 -19.20 -15.58
CA SER A 37 -29.06 -18.49 -14.82
C SER A 37 -28.72 -17.02 -14.52
N GLY A 38 -27.63 -16.48 -15.07
CA GLY A 38 -27.23 -15.09 -14.93
C GLY A 38 -26.48 -14.73 -13.62
N HIS A 39 -26.33 -15.67 -12.71
CA HIS A 39 -25.63 -15.43 -11.45
C HIS A 39 -24.10 -15.39 -11.64
N ARG A 40 -23.44 -14.43 -10.94
CA ARG A 40 -21.98 -14.33 -10.90
C ARG A 40 -21.35 -15.47 -10.12
N ARG A 41 -20.34 -16.08 -10.70
CA ARG A 41 -19.51 -17.10 -10.07
C ARG A 41 -18.04 -16.76 -10.22
N TYR A 42 -17.29 -16.92 -9.16
CA TYR A 42 -15.87 -16.59 -9.08
C TYR A 42 -15.07 -17.88 -9.02
N PRO A 43 -14.03 -18.06 -9.85
CA PRO A 43 -13.15 -19.22 -9.72
C PRO A 43 -12.46 -19.16 -8.35
N ARG A 44 -12.17 -20.32 -7.78
CA ARG A 44 -11.54 -20.43 -6.44
C ARG A 44 -10.21 -19.67 -6.34
N SER A 45 -9.49 -19.53 -7.45
CA SER A 45 -8.26 -18.75 -7.57
C SER A 45 -8.45 -17.25 -7.24
N VAL A 46 -9.68 -16.72 -7.29
CA VAL A 46 -9.99 -15.33 -6.93
C VAL A 46 -9.61 -15.02 -5.48
N LEU A 47 -9.69 -16.00 -4.57
CA LEU A 47 -9.29 -15.82 -3.18
C LEU A 47 -7.82 -15.40 -3.04
N ARG A 48 -6.95 -15.96 -3.90
CA ARG A 48 -5.53 -15.59 -3.93
C ARG A 48 -5.33 -14.17 -4.46
N LEU A 49 -6.08 -13.80 -5.50
CA LEU A 49 -6.07 -12.43 -6.03
C LEU A 49 -6.55 -11.42 -4.99
N VAL A 50 -7.65 -11.72 -4.30
CA VAL A 50 -8.19 -10.84 -3.23
C VAL A 50 -7.19 -10.71 -2.09
N ALA A 51 -6.58 -11.81 -1.64
CA ALA A 51 -5.54 -11.77 -0.61
C ALA A 51 -4.35 -10.88 -1.04
N PHE A 52 -3.94 -10.99 -2.31
CA PHE A 52 -2.90 -10.16 -2.89
C PHE A 52 -3.28 -8.68 -2.91
N ILE A 53 -4.50 -8.34 -3.35
CA ILE A 53 -5.00 -6.95 -3.38
C ILE A 53 -5.00 -6.35 -1.97
N VAL A 54 -5.53 -7.08 -0.99
CA VAL A 54 -5.58 -6.62 0.42
C VAL A 54 -4.18 -6.39 0.97
N PHE A 55 -3.24 -7.30 0.69
CA PHE A 55 -1.85 -7.14 1.12
C PHE A 55 -1.19 -5.92 0.46
N ALA A 56 -1.36 -5.76 -0.86
CA ALA A 56 -0.81 -4.65 -1.61
C ALA A 56 -1.33 -3.29 -1.12
N GLN A 57 -2.63 -3.21 -0.79
CA GLN A 57 -3.21 -2.00 -0.19
C GLN A 57 -2.60 -1.69 1.20
N LYS A 58 -2.33 -2.72 2.02
CA LYS A 58 -1.65 -2.53 3.32
C LYS A 58 -0.23 -2.01 3.17
N VAL A 59 0.45 -2.37 2.10
CA VAL A 59 1.78 -1.84 1.74
C VAL A 59 1.68 -0.41 1.16
N GLY A 60 0.46 0.08 0.92
CA GLY A 60 0.21 1.43 0.43
C GLY A 60 0.18 1.56 -1.10
N LEU A 61 -0.04 0.46 -1.85
CA LEU A 61 -0.28 0.54 -3.28
C LEU A 61 -1.71 1.02 -3.55
N SER A 62 -1.84 1.92 -4.51
CA SER A 62 -3.13 2.30 -5.08
C SER A 62 -3.71 1.16 -5.93
N LEU A 63 -5.02 1.16 -6.16
CA LEU A 63 -5.66 0.13 -6.99
C LEU A 63 -5.15 0.13 -8.44
N ASP A 64 -4.75 1.29 -8.96
CA ASP A 64 -4.15 1.38 -10.30
C ASP A 64 -2.75 0.77 -10.36
N GLU A 65 -1.94 0.94 -9.31
CA GLU A 65 -0.66 0.25 -9.18
C GLU A 65 -0.87 -1.26 -9.07
N ILE A 66 -1.82 -1.69 -8.24
CA ILE A 66 -2.17 -3.12 -8.09
C ILE A 66 -2.62 -3.71 -9.43
N ARG A 67 -3.44 -3.00 -10.20
CA ARG A 67 -3.87 -3.43 -11.53
C ARG A 67 -2.69 -3.62 -12.48
N ARG A 68 -1.74 -2.67 -12.50
CA ARG A 68 -0.51 -2.77 -13.29
C ARG A 68 0.35 -3.95 -12.87
N GLU A 69 0.47 -4.21 -11.57
CA GLU A 69 1.21 -5.37 -11.08
C GLU A 69 0.52 -6.69 -11.48
N LEU A 70 -0.78 -6.80 -11.27
CA LEU A 70 -1.55 -7.99 -11.65
C LEU A 70 -1.53 -8.26 -13.17
N SER A 71 -1.40 -7.23 -14.00
CA SER A 71 -1.30 -7.40 -15.45
C SER A 71 -0.01 -8.10 -15.91
N LYS A 72 1.00 -8.17 -15.04
CA LYS A 72 2.26 -8.90 -15.28
C LYS A 72 2.12 -10.41 -15.07
N LEU A 73 1.03 -10.85 -14.45
CA LEU A 73 0.76 -12.27 -14.27
C LEU A 73 0.38 -12.94 -15.59
N PRO A 74 0.74 -14.22 -15.81
CA PRO A 74 0.39 -14.94 -17.01
C PRO A 74 -1.13 -15.05 -17.15
N ARG A 75 -1.64 -14.80 -18.36
CA ARG A 75 -3.07 -14.92 -18.69
C ARG A 75 -3.44 -16.28 -19.27
N ASN A 76 -2.46 -17.01 -19.77
CA ASN A 76 -2.63 -18.30 -20.48
C ASN A 76 -2.51 -19.53 -19.57
N ARG A 77 -2.15 -19.34 -18.31
CA ARG A 77 -2.08 -20.38 -17.28
C ARG A 77 -2.35 -19.79 -15.88
N ALA A 78 -2.64 -20.65 -14.93
CA ALA A 78 -2.74 -20.24 -13.54
C ALA A 78 -1.36 -19.72 -13.04
N PRO A 79 -1.32 -18.59 -12.31
CA PRO A 79 -0.08 -18.08 -11.74
C PRO A 79 0.52 -19.06 -10.72
N GLU A 80 1.80 -19.34 -10.86
CA GLU A 80 2.57 -20.23 -10.00
C GLU A 80 3.29 -19.46 -8.88
N ARG A 81 3.94 -20.19 -7.97
CA ARG A 81 4.70 -19.62 -6.86
C ARG A 81 5.78 -18.63 -7.34
N ALA A 82 6.45 -18.96 -8.46
CA ALA A 82 7.49 -18.11 -9.03
C ALA A 82 6.94 -16.78 -9.58
N ASP A 83 5.73 -16.77 -10.14
CA ASP A 83 5.08 -15.56 -10.63
C ASP A 83 4.73 -14.64 -9.48
N TRP A 84 4.20 -15.18 -8.38
CA TRP A 84 3.91 -14.44 -7.16
C TRP A 84 5.16 -13.91 -6.48
N ALA A 85 6.24 -14.70 -6.45
CA ALA A 85 7.52 -14.30 -5.89
C ALA A 85 8.12 -13.10 -6.65
N ARG A 86 8.11 -13.14 -7.99
CA ARG A 86 8.56 -12.01 -8.82
C ARG A 86 7.74 -10.76 -8.58
N LEU A 87 6.42 -10.92 -8.43
CA LEU A 87 5.52 -9.81 -8.19
C LEU A 87 5.77 -9.15 -6.84
N SER A 88 5.99 -9.95 -5.80
CA SER A 88 6.23 -9.46 -4.43
C SER A 88 7.65 -8.92 -4.22
N ALA A 89 8.62 -9.32 -5.02
CA ALA A 89 10.01 -8.87 -4.86
C ALA A 89 10.18 -7.34 -4.98
N SER A 90 9.39 -6.70 -5.86
CA SER A 90 9.40 -5.23 -6.01
C SER A 90 8.84 -4.48 -4.79
N TRP A 91 8.17 -5.18 -3.88
CA TRP A 91 7.53 -4.56 -2.72
C TRP A 91 8.44 -4.48 -1.50
N THR A 92 9.46 -5.32 -1.43
CA THR A 92 10.43 -5.30 -0.31
C THR A 92 11.04 -3.92 -0.16
N ALA A 93 11.53 -3.33 -1.24
CA ALA A 93 12.07 -1.97 -1.22
C ALA A 93 11.04 -0.93 -0.75
N ARG A 94 9.79 -1.04 -1.20
CA ARG A 94 8.71 -0.13 -0.78
C ARG A 94 8.32 -0.31 0.69
N ILE A 95 8.36 -1.54 1.18
CA ILE A 95 8.14 -1.83 2.60
C ILE A 95 9.27 -1.23 3.44
N ASP A 96 10.50 -1.40 3.03
CA ASP A 96 11.67 -0.85 3.70
C ASP A 96 11.63 0.69 3.75
N GLU A 97 11.26 1.32 2.64
CA GLU A 97 11.02 2.78 2.59
C GLU A 97 9.93 3.21 3.58
N ARG A 98 8.83 2.45 3.66
CA ARG A 98 7.73 2.75 4.57
C ARG A 98 8.11 2.53 6.03
N ILE A 99 8.88 1.49 6.33
CA ILE A 99 9.44 1.25 7.67
C ILE A 99 10.33 2.43 8.06
N ALA A 100 11.27 2.81 7.20
CA ALA A 100 12.17 3.93 7.46
C ALA A 100 11.41 5.26 7.63
N GLU A 101 10.30 5.47 6.89
CA GLU A 101 9.43 6.65 7.06
C GLU A 101 8.76 6.63 8.44
N LEU A 102 8.19 5.51 8.85
CA LEU A 102 7.51 5.36 10.14
C LEU A 102 8.50 5.49 11.31
N GLU A 103 9.70 4.95 11.19
CA GLU A 103 10.77 5.10 12.18
C GLU A 103 11.17 6.58 12.36
N ARG A 104 11.29 7.32 11.26
CA ARG A 104 11.55 8.77 11.30
C ARG A 104 10.41 9.54 11.98
N MET A 105 9.16 9.18 11.67
CA MET A 105 7.99 9.77 12.33
C MET A 105 8.01 9.48 13.83
N LYS A 106 8.27 8.23 14.21
CA LYS A 106 8.38 7.80 15.62
C LYS A 106 9.47 8.58 16.36
N ALA A 107 10.65 8.72 15.77
CA ALA A 107 11.73 9.51 16.35
C ALA A 107 11.33 11.00 16.51
N GLY A 108 10.69 11.58 15.48
CA GLY A 108 10.17 12.96 15.56
C GLY A 108 9.12 13.14 16.64
N LEU A 109 8.22 12.19 16.84
CA LEU A 109 7.24 12.22 17.91
C LEU A 109 7.91 12.17 19.30
N THR A 110 8.93 11.31 19.46
CA THR A 110 9.67 11.19 20.72
C THR A 110 10.41 12.48 21.03
N GLU A 111 11.03 13.12 20.04
CA GLU A 111 11.71 14.41 20.21
C GLU A 111 10.75 15.57 20.51
N CYS A 112 9.57 15.59 19.87
CA CYS A 112 8.58 16.66 20.06
C CYS A 112 7.70 16.47 21.29
N ILE A 113 7.30 15.23 21.59
CA ILE A 113 6.37 14.92 22.69
C ILE A 113 7.13 14.63 23.99
N GLY A 114 8.29 13.97 23.90
CA GLY A 114 9.09 13.59 25.07
C GLY A 114 9.70 14.78 25.84
N CYS A 115 9.79 15.97 25.23
CA CYS A 115 10.26 17.18 25.90
C CYS A 115 9.12 18.10 26.38
N GLY A 116 7.86 17.70 26.24
CA GLY A 116 6.70 18.54 26.59
C GLY A 116 6.56 19.80 25.74
N CYS A 117 7.33 19.88 24.66
CA CYS A 117 7.39 21.04 23.80
C CYS A 117 6.35 20.98 22.65
N LEU A 118 5.09 20.86 22.99
CA LEU A 118 4.08 21.67 22.31
C LEU A 118 4.25 23.17 22.68
N SER A 119 5.31 23.52 23.41
CA SER A 119 5.66 24.90 23.66
C SER A 119 6.24 25.51 22.39
N LEU A 120 5.71 26.64 21.99
CA LEU A 120 6.14 27.48 20.87
C LEU A 120 7.66 27.79 20.88
N ASP A 121 8.33 27.67 22.03
CA ASP A 121 9.75 28.02 22.24
C ASP A 121 10.71 27.10 21.49
N ARG A 122 10.44 25.82 21.38
CA ARG A 122 11.31 24.91 20.63
C ARG A 122 10.96 24.87 19.13
N CYS A 123 9.70 25.14 18.78
CA CYS A 123 9.33 25.45 17.39
C CYS A 123 10.01 26.73 16.89
N GLN A 124 10.19 27.74 17.76
CA GLN A 124 10.98 28.93 17.43
C GLN A 124 12.47 28.60 17.23
N PHE A 125 13.03 27.65 17.97
CA PHE A 125 14.42 27.23 17.80
C PHE A 125 14.62 26.40 16.53
N ALA A 126 13.69 25.49 16.24
CA ALA A 126 13.77 24.63 15.06
C ALA A 126 13.25 25.31 13.76
N ASN A 127 12.32 26.26 13.89
CA ASN A 127 11.73 27.02 12.79
C ASN A 127 11.61 28.52 13.13
N PRO A 128 12.73 29.20 13.41
CA PRO A 128 12.70 30.60 13.84
C PRO A 128 12.05 31.49 12.78
N GLY A 129 11.05 32.29 13.21
CA GLY A 129 10.32 33.21 12.34
C GLY A 129 9.52 32.51 11.23
N ASP A 130 9.08 31.29 11.50
CA ASP A 130 8.26 30.47 10.59
C ASP A 130 8.81 30.36 9.15
N ARG A 131 10.13 30.23 9.03
CA ARG A 131 10.82 30.13 7.73
C ARG A 131 10.34 28.96 6.89
N ALA A 132 9.80 27.91 7.50
CA ALA A 132 9.28 26.75 6.79
C ALA A 132 8.04 27.08 5.95
N ALA A 133 7.21 28.04 6.37
CA ALA A 133 6.04 28.51 5.64
C ALA A 133 6.40 29.05 4.24
N ARG A 134 7.55 29.68 4.11
CA ARG A 134 8.06 30.18 2.81
C ARG A 134 8.33 29.09 1.78
N ARG A 135 8.42 27.83 2.21
CA ARG A 135 8.66 26.67 1.35
C ARG A 135 7.36 25.99 0.87
N GLY A 136 6.20 26.57 1.21
CA GLY A 136 4.87 26.11 0.83
C GLY A 136 4.06 25.52 1.98
N ALA A 137 2.80 25.18 1.71
CA ALA A 137 1.86 24.65 2.69
C ALA A 137 2.25 23.25 3.20
N GLY A 138 1.74 22.90 4.39
CA GLY A 138 1.96 21.60 5.04
C GLY A 138 3.18 21.57 5.98
N PRO A 139 3.45 20.44 6.61
CA PRO A 139 4.51 20.28 7.62
C PRO A 139 5.91 20.25 6.98
N ARG A 140 6.32 21.36 6.40
CA ARG A 140 7.55 21.50 5.57
C ARG A 140 8.82 21.18 6.33
N TYR A 141 8.83 21.41 7.63
CA TYR A 141 9.95 21.06 8.49
C TYR A 141 10.20 19.53 8.53
N TRP A 142 9.14 18.76 8.59
CA TRP A 142 9.20 17.30 8.55
C TRP A 142 9.57 16.78 7.16
N ILE A 143 8.97 17.34 6.12
CA ILE A 143 9.21 16.95 4.73
C ILE A 143 10.65 17.25 4.29
N SER A 144 11.24 18.37 4.69
CA SER A 144 12.60 18.73 4.32
C SER A 144 13.66 17.86 5.01
N ARG A 145 13.42 17.43 6.25
CA ARG A 145 14.28 16.49 6.98
C ARG A 145 14.30 15.10 6.32
N ILE A 146 13.16 14.67 5.81
CA ILE A 146 13.03 13.39 5.07
C ILE A 146 13.90 13.41 3.81
N ARG A 147 13.88 14.51 3.03
CA ARG A 147 14.67 14.63 1.79
C ARG A 147 16.19 14.74 2.01
N SER A 148 16.65 15.30 3.11
CA SER A 148 18.07 15.43 3.40
C SER A 148 18.72 14.13 3.88
N MET A 149 17.94 13.26 4.55
CA MET A 149 18.42 11.96 5.03
C MET A 149 18.54 10.92 3.91
N THR A 150 17.63 10.91 2.95
CA THR A 150 17.69 9.99 1.79
C THR A 150 18.92 10.26 0.90
N ARG A 151 19.44 11.49 0.86
CA ARG A 151 20.66 11.81 0.09
C ARG A 151 21.97 11.41 0.80
N ARG A 152 21.97 11.21 2.11
CA ARG A 152 23.18 10.82 2.88
C ARG A 152 23.39 9.32 2.93
N SER A 153 22.34 8.50 2.95
CA SER A 153 22.46 7.04 2.98
C SER A 153 22.97 6.46 1.65
N TRP A 154 22.81 7.15 0.53
CA TRP A 154 23.27 6.72 -0.80
C TRP A 154 24.78 6.93 -1.04
N ARG A 155 25.47 7.71 -0.20
CA ARG A 155 26.92 7.97 -0.34
C ARG A 155 27.80 7.15 0.57
N ALA A 156 27.23 6.30 1.44
CA ALA A 156 27.98 5.50 2.42
C ALA A 156 28.25 4.03 1.99
N THR A 157 27.85 3.65 0.77
CA THR A 157 28.03 2.31 0.20
C THR A 157 28.60 2.36 -1.22
N SER A 158 29.61 3.22 -1.44
CA SER A 158 30.46 3.17 -2.66
C SER A 158 31.91 3.13 -2.24
#